data_32d2f2986d64140d5cfff3e2774103c5
#
_entry.id   32d2f2986d64140d5cfff3e2774103c5
#
_cell.length_a   1.000
_cell.length_b   1.000
_cell.length_c   1.000
_cell.angle_alpha   90.00
_cell.angle_beta   90.00
_cell.angle_gamma   90.00
#
_symmetry.space_group_name_H-M   'P 1'
#
loop_
_entity.id
_entity.type
_entity.pdbx_description
1 polymer ?
#
loop_
_entity_poly.entity_id
_entity_poly.type
_entity_poly.pdbx_seq_one_letter_code
_entity_poly.pdbx_strand_id
1 'polypeptide(L)'
;MLTPQPQAKKLAQALGLKTGLYLKREDLHPHGSHKGRSIPVMIAMYSKLGWMNFCISSSGNAALAAIYAIKADKNLSLYIFVGRHIPKDKLEMLKLASGGNKKIIIEQVDRPKQTAFQMDKKGKAKNLRQSTDDSALIGYEALAGELAEIKNLAAVFIPTSSGAMAQGLYNGFKKHNLNPQIHIVQTPACHPFIDSPITGPSAANAIVDKIGLRKEGVLKTLKDSGGRGWIVFDEEIHDIKRKLFDINETELANISANSALSIAGLAQAIKNNWRFNGPVVCLITGR
;
A
#
# COMPACT_ATOMS: atom_id res chain seq x y z
N MET A 1 -12.06 7.55 8.28
CA MET A 1 -11.70 8.85 7.66
C MET A 1 -11.67 8.66 6.16
N LEU A 2 -12.40 9.48 5.42
CA LEU A 2 -12.53 9.38 3.96
C LEU A 2 -11.34 10.05 3.26
N THR A 3 -10.79 9.40 2.23
CA THR A 3 -9.84 10.03 1.31
C THR A 3 -10.54 10.34 -0.02
N PRO A 4 -10.09 11.37 -0.77
CA PRO A 4 -10.71 11.71 -2.05
C PRO A 4 -10.67 10.57 -3.06
N GLN A 5 -11.69 10.50 -3.90
CA GLN A 5 -11.77 9.56 -5.04
C GLN A 5 -12.31 10.26 -6.30
N PRO A 6 -11.60 11.28 -6.82
CA PRO A 6 -12.05 12.02 -7.99
C PRO A 6 -12.07 11.16 -9.23
N GLN A 7 -13.01 11.47 -10.14
CA GLN A 7 -13.03 10.90 -11.47
C GLN A 7 -11.97 11.57 -12.37
N ALA A 8 -11.08 10.77 -12.97
CA ALA A 8 -9.97 11.23 -13.81
C ALA A 8 -10.33 11.11 -15.30
N LYS A 9 -11.26 11.97 -15.78
CA LYS A 9 -11.79 11.90 -17.16
C LYS A 9 -10.72 12.06 -18.23
N LYS A 10 -9.85 13.07 -18.10
CA LYS A 10 -8.75 13.31 -19.05
C LYS A 10 -7.78 12.14 -19.12
N LEU A 11 -7.42 11.58 -17.96
CA LEU A 11 -6.54 10.42 -17.90
C LEU A 11 -7.20 9.18 -18.50
N ALA A 12 -8.48 8.92 -18.23
CA ALA A 12 -9.22 7.82 -18.85
C ALA A 12 -9.17 7.92 -20.38
N GLN A 13 -9.42 9.09 -20.94
CA GLN A 13 -9.33 9.36 -22.37
C GLN A 13 -7.93 9.13 -22.92
N ALA A 14 -6.89 9.66 -22.25
CA ALA A 14 -5.48 9.52 -22.65
C ALA A 14 -4.99 8.06 -22.62
N LEU A 15 -5.61 7.22 -21.76
CA LEU A 15 -5.33 5.78 -21.69
C LEU A 15 -6.20 4.94 -22.65
N GLY A 16 -7.18 5.54 -23.30
CA GLY A 16 -8.13 4.81 -24.15
C GLY A 16 -9.11 3.95 -23.35
N LEU A 17 -9.33 4.26 -22.06
CA LEU A 17 -10.31 3.57 -21.22
C LEU A 17 -11.72 4.07 -21.60
N LYS A 18 -12.62 3.15 -21.94
CA LYS A 18 -13.99 3.46 -22.37
C LYS A 18 -14.98 3.64 -21.21
N THR A 19 -14.57 3.29 -20.00
CA THR A 19 -15.35 3.38 -18.76
C THR A 19 -14.82 4.48 -17.84
N GLY A 20 -15.50 4.75 -16.72
CA GLY A 20 -15.03 5.73 -15.75
C GLY A 20 -13.71 5.29 -15.08
N LEU A 21 -12.80 6.24 -14.88
CA LEU A 21 -11.58 6.05 -14.08
C LEU A 21 -11.67 6.92 -12.84
N TYR A 22 -11.42 6.32 -11.69
CA TYR A 22 -11.33 7.02 -10.40
C TYR A 22 -9.94 6.83 -9.79
N LEU A 23 -9.44 7.85 -9.11
CA LEU A 23 -8.17 7.80 -8.39
C LEU A 23 -8.43 7.86 -6.90
N LYS A 24 -8.22 6.75 -6.18
CA LYS A 24 -8.33 6.74 -4.73
C LYS A 24 -7.05 7.31 -4.11
N ARG A 25 -7.14 8.53 -3.59
CA ARG A 25 -6.02 9.37 -3.15
C ARG A 25 -5.59 9.03 -1.72
N GLU A 26 -5.04 7.83 -1.51
CA GLU A 26 -4.48 7.44 -0.21
C GLU A 26 -3.17 8.19 0.14
N ASP A 27 -2.54 8.84 -0.83
CA ASP A 27 -1.44 9.79 -0.63
C ASP A 27 -1.87 11.06 0.12
N LEU A 28 -3.17 11.37 0.12
CA LEU A 28 -3.79 12.46 0.88
C LEU A 28 -4.35 12.00 2.24
N HIS A 29 -4.12 10.75 2.62
CA HIS A 29 -4.44 10.28 3.97
C HIS A 29 -3.63 11.08 5.00
N PRO A 30 -4.18 11.47 6.17
CA PRO A 30 -3.46 12.24 7.20
C PRO A 30 -2.13 11.64 7.66
N HIS A 31 -1.99 10.31 7.56
CA HIS A 31 -0.73 9.62 7.82
C HIS A 31 0.15 9.50 6.55
N GLY A 32 -0.13 10.25 5.50
CA GLY A 32 0.66 10.35 4.26
C GLY A 32 0.56 9.16 3.31
N SER A 33 -0.20 8.12 3.63
CA SER A 33 -0.34 6.93 2.77
C SER A 33 -1.44 5.98 3.24
N HIS A 34 -1.76 4.99 2.39
CA HIS A 34 -2.64 3.85 2.70
C HIS A 34 -2.26 3.08 3.99
N LYS A 35 -1.01 3.20 4.48
CA LYS A 35 -0.58 2.55 5.73
C LYS A 35 -1.33 3.10 6.95
N GLY A 36 -1.82 4.32 6.86
CA GLY A 36 -2.70 4.91 7.86
C GLY A 36 -4.05 4.21 8.04
N ARG A 37 -4.46 3.39 7.07
CA ARG A 37 -5.67 2.56 7.19
C ARG A 37 -5.44 1.37 8.13
N SER A 38 -4.31 0.70 7.99
CA SER A 38 -4.04 -0.60 8.60
C SER A 38 -3.30 -0.49 9.95
N ILE A 39 -2.19 0.24 9.99
CA ILE A 39 -1.34 0.29 11.19
C ILE A 39 -2.07 0.80 12.44
N PRO A 40 -2.86 1.90 12.40
CA PRO A 40 -3.61 2.35 13.57
C PRO A 40 -4.65 1.33 14.03
N VAL A 41 -5.27 0.59 13.12
CA VAL A 41 -6.24 -0.47 13.46
C VAL A 41 -5.55 -1.62 14.18
N MET A 42 -4.36 -2.06 13.70
CA MET A 42 -3.55 -3.06 14.39
C MET A 42 -3.21 -2.61 15.82
N ILE A 43 -2.72 -1.39 15.97
CA ILE A 43 -2.38 -0.82 17.29
C ILE A 43 -3.61 -0.82 18.20
N ALA A 44 -4.74 -0.29 17.73
CA ALA A 44 -5.97 -0.23 18.53
C ALA A 44 -6.49 -1.62 18.96
N MET A 45 -6.42 -2.61 18.06
CA MET A 45 -6.80 -4.00 18.40
C MET A 45 -5.90 -4.59 19.47
N TYR A 46 -4.59 -4.49 19.31
CA TYR A 46 -3.64 -5.04 20.26
C TYR A 46 -3.61 -4.29 21.59
N SER A 47 -3.86 -2.98 21.60
CA SER A 47 -4.02 -2.20 22.83
C SER A 47 -5.21 -2.69 23.65
N LYS A 48 -6.34 -3.03 23.00
CA LYS A 48 -7.50 -3.65 23.68
C LYS A 48 -7.18 -5.02 24.28
N LEU A 49 -6.16 -5.71 23.74
CA LEU A 49 -5.65 -6.98 24.29
C LEU A 49 -4.53 -6.78 25.33
N GLY A 50 -4.30 -5.54 25.79
CA GLY A 50 -3.34 -5.19 26.83
C GLY A 50 -1.93 -4.86 26.35
N TRP A 51 -1.67 -4.82 25.04
CA TRP A 51 -0.35 -4.43 24.54
C TRP A 51 -0.16 -2.91 24.61
N MET A 52 0.90 -2.48 25.30
CA MET A 52 1.26 -1.07 25.44
C MET A 52 2.52 -0.69 24.62
N ASN A 53 3.32 -1.68 24.26
CA ASN A 53 4.55 -1.52 23.49
C ASN A 53 4.40 -2.16 22.13
N PHE A 54 4.81 -1.44 21.10
CA PHE A 54 4.77 -1.88 19.71
C PHE A 54 6.15 -1.82 19.07
N CYS A 55 6.40 -2.65 18.08
CA CYS A 55 7.61 -2.57 17.29
C CYS A 55 7.29 -2.75 15.81
N ILE A 56 8.15 -2.18 14.97
CA ILE A 56 8.04 -2.28 13.52
C ILE A 56 9.41 -2.25 12.86
N SER A 57 9.59 -3.05 11.81
CA SER A 57 10.74 -2.95 10.91
C SER A 57 10.32 -2.27 9.62
N SER A 58 10.50 -0.96 9.56
CA SER A 58 10.17 -0.16 8.37
C SER A 58 10.91 1.18 8.40
N SER A 59 11.37 1.64 7.23
CA SER A 59 11.98 2.96 7.04
C SER A 59 11.10 3.95 6.27
N GLY A 60 9.82 3.62 6.03
CA GLY A 60 8.91 4.42 5.22
C GLY A 60 7.50 4.52 5.80
N ASN A 61 6.52 4.52 4.92
CA ASN A 61 5.12 4.83 5.22
C ASN A 61 4.50 4.02 6.38
N ALA A 62 4.90 2.76 6.60
CA ALA A 62 4.38 1.98 7.71
C ALA A 62 4.91 2.47 9.07
N ALA A 63 6.20 2.86 9.13
CA ALA A 63 6.76 3.48 10.34
C ALA A 63 6.14 4.84 10.61
N LEU A 64 5.92 5.69 9.60
CA LEU A 64 5.23 6.96 9.74
C LEU A 64 3.81 6.79 10.29
N ALA A 65 3.04 5.86 9.74
CA ALA A 65 1.70 5.56 10.22
C ALA A 65 1.70 5.10 11.70
N ALA A 66 2.70 4.29 12.10
CA ALA A 66 2.88 3.87 13.49
C ALA A 66 3.24 5.06 14.39
N ILE A 67 4.16 5.94 13.97
CA ILE A 67 4.53 7.15 14.71
C ILE A 67 3.29 8.00 14.99
N TYR A 68 2.49 8.31 13.97
CA TYR A 68 1.30 9.14 14.15
C TYR A 68 0.26 8.50 15.06
N ALA A 69 0.04 7.18 14.93
CA ALA A 69 -0.89 6.47 15.80
C ALA A 69 -0.42 6.46 17.28
N ILE A 70 0.87 6.23 17.53
CA ILE A 70 1.44 6.26 18.88
C ILE A 70 1.42 7.65 19.49
N LYS A 71 1.64 8.71 18.70
CA LYS A 71 1.54 10.10 19.20
C LYS A 71 0.14 10.47 19.68
N ALA A 72 -0.88 9.81 19.20
CA ALA A 72 -2.27 10.04 19.61
C ALA A 72 -2.60 9.47 21.01
N ASP A 73 -1.80 8.52 21.54
CA ASP A 73 -2.00 7.92 22.87
C ASP A 73 -0.68 7.94 23.69
N LYS A 74 -0.68 8.74 24.74
CA LYS A 74 0.49 8.93 25.62
C LYS A 74 0.92 7.67 26.38
N ASN A 75 0.08 6.65 26.48
CA ASN A 75 0.39 5.42 27.17
C ASN A 75 1.19 4.43 26.33
N LEU A 76 1.15 4.57 25.00
CA LEU A 76 1.77 3.63 24.08
C LEU A 76 3.22 3.98 23.75
N SER A 77 4.02 2.96 23.44
CA SER A 77 5.43 3.11 23.02
C SER A 77 5.70 2.39 21.71
N LEU A 78 6.68 2.86 20.94
CA LEU A 78 7.03 2.32 19.63
C LEU A 78 8.55 2.18 19.46
N TYR A 79 8.98 1.00 19.07
CA TYR A 79 10.34 0.71 18.62
C TYR A 79 10.36 0.57 17.11
N ILE A 80 11.15 1.39 16.43
CA ILE A 80 11.31 1.35 14.98
C ILE A 80 12.70 0.84 14.67
N PHE A 81 12.79 -0.34 14.06
CA PHE A 81 14.06 -0.93 13.64
C PHE A 81 14.31 -0.66 12.18
N VAL A 82 15.44 -0.03 11.87
CA VAL A 82 15.90 0.29 10.52
C VAL A 82 17.29 -0.28 10.28
N GLY A 83 17.65 -0.51 9.02
CA GLY A 83 18.98 -1.02 8.68
C GLY A 83 20.09 0.01 8.99
N ARG A 84 21.32 -0.46 9.27
CA ARG A 84 22.47 0.43 9.54
C ARG A 84 22.76 1.39 8.39
N HIS A 85 22.48 0.98 7.15
CA HIS A 85 22.71 1.77 5.93
C HIS A 85 21.42 2.44 5.42
N ILE A 86 20.47 2.77 6.32
CA ILE A 86 19.29 3.55 5.94
C ILE A 86 19.72 4.89 5.30
N PRO A 87 19.12 5.33 4.18
CA PRO A 87 19.33 6.66 3.63
C PRO A 87 19.10 7.76 4.68
N LYS A 88 19.99 8.76 4.71
CA LYS A 88 19.94 9.84 5.72
C LYS A 88 18.59 10.57 5.72
N ASP A 89 18.07 10.91 4.54
CA ASP A 89 16.78 11.56 4.36
C ASP A 89 15.63 10.76 4.99
N LYS A 90 15.61 9.44 4.84
CA LYS A 90 14.60 8.58 5.47
C LYS A 90 14.73 8.53 6.98
N LEU A 91 15.95 8.48 7.50
CA LEU A 91 16.18 8.51 8.95
C LEU A 91 15.75 9.85 9.55
N GLU A 92 16.10 10.95 8.91
CA GLU A 92 15.71 12.31 9.33
C GLU A 92 14.19 12.50 9.28
N MET A 93 13.53 12.00 8.24
CA MET A 93 12.07 12.00 8.13
C MET A 93 11.41 11.30 9.33
N LEU A 94 11.91 10.13 9.75
CA LEU A 94 11.38 9.41 10.90
C LEU A 94 11.62 10.18 12.20
N LYS A 95 12.80 10.74 12.40
CA LYS A 95 13.16 11.56 13.57
C LYS A 95 12.28 12.82 13.65
N LEU A 96 12.10 13.52 12.54
CA LEU A 96 11.23 14.69 12.46
C LEU A 96 9.78 14.33 12.79
N ALA A 97 9.25 13.25 12.22
CA ALA A 97 7.90 12.78 12.49
C ALA A 97 7.71 12.39 13.97
N SER A 98 8.72 11.81 14.63
CA SER A 98 8.67 11.46 16.04
C SER A 98 8.55 12.71 16.95
N GLY A 99 9.10 13.85 16.51
CA GLY A 99 9.00 15.12 17.23
C GLY A 99 9.62 15.10 18.62
N GLY A 100 10.67 14.28 18.83
CA GLY A 100 11.33 14.14 20.13
C GLY A 100 10.53 13.37 21.18
N ASN A 101 9.45 12.71 20.79
CA ASN A 101 8.66 11.88 21.71
C ASN A 101 9.52 10.72 22.27
N LYS A 102 9.81 10.76 23.58
CA LYS A 102 10.67 9.76 24.26
C LYS A 102 10.12 8.34 24.24
N LYS A 103 8.85 8.15 23.92
CA LYS A 103 8.23 6.82 23.76
C LYS A 103 8.37 6.23 22.35
N ILE A 104 8.97 6.98 21.42
CA ILE A 104 9.27 6.53 20.07
C ILE A 104 10.78 6.39 19.93
N ILE A 105 11.24 5.16 19.86
CA ILE A 105 12.67 4.80 19.82
C ILE A 105 13.00 4.31 18.41
N ILE A 106 13.96 4.95 17.76
CA ILE A 106 14.43 4.58 16.42
C ILE A 106 15.83 4.00 16.55
N GLU A 107 15.99 2.72 16.20
CA GLU A 107 17.25 2.00 16.29
C GLU A 107 17.74 1.51 14.93
N GLN A 108 19.03 1.75 14.65
CA GLN A 108 19.73 1.19 13.49
C GLN A 108 20.36 -0.14 13.87
N VAL A 109 19.91 -1.22 13.22
CA VAL A 109 20.35 -2.59 13.52
C VAL A 109 20.69 -3.36 12.25
N ASP A 110 21.45 -4.45 12.36
CA ASP A 110 21.86 -5.25 11.20
C ASP A 110 20.70 -6.01 10.58
N ARG A 111 19.76 -6.51 11.41
CA ARG A 111 18.66 -7.38 10.98
C ARG A 111 17.30 -6.87 11.51
N PRO A 112 16.78 -5.74 10.97
CA PRO A 112 15.59 -5.08 11.51
C PRO A 112 14.36 -5.99 11.63
N LYS A 113 14.07 -6.78 10.58
CA LYS A 113 12.92 -7.71 10.59
C LYS A 113 13.07 -8.79 11.67
N GLN A 114 14.27 -9.31 11.86
CA GLN A 114 14.55 -10.32 12.87
C GLN A 114 14.49 -9.73 14.28
N THR A 115 15.01 -8.52 14.48
CA THR A 115 14.97 -7.81 15.76
C THR A 115 13.53 -7.57 16.21
N ALA A 116 12.69 -7.04 15.32
CA ALA A 116 11.26 -6.85 15.60
C ALA A 116 10.55 -8.19 15.92
N PHE A 117 10.83 -9.24 15.16
CA PHE A 117 10.27 -10.57 15.41
C PHE A 117 10.68 -11.12 16.79
N GLN A 118 11.95 -11.01 17.16
CA GLN A 118 12.44 -11.48 18.46
C GLN A 118 11.86 -10.68 19.63
N MET A 119 11.61 -9.39 19.44
CA MET A 119 11.00 -8.55 20.45
C MET A 119 9.54 -8.96 20.73
N ASP A 120 8.77 -9.28 19.68
CA ASP A 120 7.41 -9.81 19.76
C ASP A 120 7.41 -11.21 20.41
N LYS A 121 8.26 -12.12 19.94
CA LYS A 121 8.37 -13.47 20.49
C LYS A 121 8.70 -13.50 21.99
N LYS A 122 9.44 -12.50 22.48
CA LYS A 122 9.77 -12.33 23.91
C LYS A 122 8.67 -11.61 24.70
N GLY A 123 7.53 -11.28 24.10
CA GLY A 123 6.45 -10.55 24.74
C GLY A 123 6.79 -9.11 25.16
N LYS A 124 7.88 -8.52 24.63
CA LYS A 124 8.33 -7.17 24.98
C LYS A 124 7.58 -6.07 24.24
N ALA A 125 7.26 -6.29 22.96
CA ALA A 125 6.49 -5.37 22.14
C ALA A 125 5.80 -6.13 21.00
N LYS A 126 4.58 -5.77 20.64
CA LYS A 126 3.83 -6.37 19.53
C LYS A 126 4.35 -5.89 18.18
N ASN A 127 4.70 -6.81 17.30
CA ASN A 127 5.23 -6.50 15.98
C ASN A 127 4.11 -6.17 14.99
N LEU A 128 4.12 -4.96 14.42
CA LEU A 128 3.14 -4.46 13.45
C LEU A 128 3.46 -4.94 12.02
N ARG A 129 3.65 -6.25 11.85
CA ARG A 129 4.04 -6.85 10.57
C ARG A 129 2.84 -7.21 9.71
N GLN A 130 2.48 -6.35 8.77
CA GLN A 130 1.31 -6.53 7.90
C GLN A 130 1.36 -7.78 6.99
N SER A 131 2.56 -8.27 6.64
CA SER A 131 2.70 -9.44 5.76
C SER A 131 2.33 -10.78 6.41
N THR A 132 2.13 -10.83 7.73
CA THR A 132 1.82 -12.07 8.48
C THR A 132 0.64 -11.94 9.43
N ASP A 133 0.16 -10.72 9.67
CA ASP A 133 -0.85 -10.43 10.69
C ASP A 133 -2.16 -10.01 10.02
N ASP A 134 -3.23 -10.78 10.24
CA ASP A 134 -4.52 -10.55 9.58
C ASP A 134 -5.29 -9.35 10.16
N SER A 135 -4.93 -8.88 11.36
CA SER A 135 -5.44 -7.61 11.88
C SER A 135 -5.15 -6.43 10.93
N ALA A 136 -4.08 -6.56 10.11
CA ALA A 136 -3.74 -5.60 9.08
C ALA A 136 -4.79 -5.48 7.97
N LEU A 137 -5.60 -6.50 7.73
CA LEU A 137 -6.59 -6.52 6.65
C LEU A 137 -7.79 -5.63 6.97
N ILE A 138 -8.17 -5.53 8.25
CA ILE A 138 -9.38 -4.86 8.71
C ILE A 138 -9.43 -3.39 8.29
N GLY A 139 -8.32 -2.68 8.36
CA GLY A 139 -8.26 -1.29 7.92
C GLY A 139 -8.51 -1.09 6.42
N TYR A 140 -8.17 -2.09 5.62
CA TYR A 140 -8.42 -2.09 4.16
C TYR A 140 -9.84 -2.56 3.82
N GLU A 141 -10.49 -3.34 4.68
CA GLU A 141 -11.91 -3.64 4.56
C GLU A 141 -12.77 -2.36 4.63
N ALA A 142 -12.41 -1.44 5.53
CA ALA A 142 -13.05 -0.13 5.60
C ALA A 142 -12.84 0.71 4.32
N LEU A 143 -11.66 0.61 3.70
CA LEU A 143 -11.39 1.25 2.42
C LEU A 143 -12.28 0.69 1.30
N ALA A 144 -12.57 -0.62 1.31
CA ALA A 144 -13.50 -1.23 0.36
C ALA A 144 -14.92 -0.65 0.49
N GLY A 145 -15.38 -0.32 1.71
CA GLY A 145 -16.65 0.37 1.93
C GLY A 145 -16.71 1.73 1.25
N GLU A 146 -15.62 2.51 1.28
CA GLU A 146 -15.57 3.79 0.56
C GLU A 146 -15.63 3.60 -0.97
N LEU A 147 -14.95 2.58 -1.49
CA LEU A 147 -14.97 2.27 -2.92
C LEU A 147 -16.29 1.68 -3.40
N ALA A 148 -17.06 1.06 -2.50
CA ALA A 148 -18.40 0.51 -2.78
C ALA A 148 -19.41 1.59 -3.19
N GLU A 149 -19.17 2.86 -2.85
CA GLU A 149 -19.98 4.00 -3.30
C GLU A 149 -19.90 4.25 -4.82
N ILE A 150 -18.86 3.70 -5.48
CA ILE A 150 -18.74 3.80 -6.94
C ILE A 150 -19.65 2.74 -7.58
N LYS A 151 -20.76 3.19 -8.15
CA LYS A 151 -21.75 2.31 -8.79
C LYS A 151 -21.10 1.46 -9.89
N ASN A 152 -21.41 0.16 -9.88
CA ASN A 152 -20.91 -0.82 -10.85
C ASN A 152 -19.38 -0.86 -10.95
N LEU A 153 -18.66 -0.66 -9.84
CA LEU A 153 -17.20 -0.76 -9.78
C LEU A 153 -16.74 -2.11 -10.37
N ALA A 154 -15.98 -2.06 -11.47
CA ALA A 154 -15.56 -3.25 -12.19
C ALA A 154 -14.18 -3.76 -11.78
N ALA A 155 -13.24 -2.87 -11.45
CA ALA A 155 -11.87 -3.26 -11.13
C ALA A 155 -11.15 -2.26 -10.23
N VAL A 156 -10.16 -2.77 -9.47
CA VAL A 156 -9.25 -1.96 -8.65
C VAL A 156 -7.80 -2.37 -8.94
N PHE A 157 -6.94 -1.40 -9.27
CA PHE A 157 -5.50 -1.59 -9.49
C PHE A 157 -4.70 -1.15 -8.26
N ILE A 158 -3.87 -2.06 -7.73
CA ILE A 158 -3.26 -1.94 -6.41
C ILE A 158 -1.74 -2.14 -6.50
N PRO A 159 -0.90 -1.12 -6.27
CA PRO A 159 0.53 -1.30 -6.03
C PRO A 159 0.75 -2.25 -4.86
N THR A 160 1.42 -3.39 -5.09
CA THR A 160 1.40 -4.49 -4.14
C THR A 160 2.79 -4.96 -3.75
N SER A 161 3.13 -4.84 -2.45
CA SER A 161 4.31 -5.45 -1.85
C SER A 161 3.93 -6.69 -1.02
N SER A 162 3.32 -6.52 0.15
CA SER A 162 2.96 -7.63 1.05
C SER A 162 1.67 -8.38 0.69
N GLY A 163 0.82 -7.79 -0.14
CA GLY A 163 -0.51 -8.35 -0.47
C GLY A 163 -1.63 -8.04 0.53
N ALA A 164 -1.32 -7.45 1.70
CA ALA A 164 -2.33 -7.20 2.74
C ALA A 164 -3.48 -6.31 2.24
N MET A 165 -3.19 -5.26 1.45
CA MET A 165 -4.23 -4.38 0.93
C MET A 165 -5.13 -5.09 -0.09
N ALA A 166 -4.57 -5.91 -0.97
CA ALA A 166 -5.35 -6.67 -1.94
C ALA A 166 -6.33 -7.64 -1.27
N GLN A 167 -5.86 -8.39 -0.26
CA GLN A 167 -6.71 -9.28 0.53
C GLN A 167 -7.76 -8.51 1.33
N GLY A 168 -7.37 -7.43 2.03
CA GLY A 168 -8.29 -6.64 2.84
C GLY A 168 -9.39 -5.98 2.02
N LEU A 169 -9.06 -5.43 0.84
CA LEU A 169 -10.06 -4.91 -0.10
C LEU A 169 -11.01 -6.01 -0.58
N TYR A 170 -10.49 -7.17 -0.97
CA TYR A 170 -11.31 -8.30 -1.38
C TYR A 170 -12.30 -8.73 -0.28
N ASN A 171 -11.80 -8.89 0.95
CA ASN A 171 -12.65 -9.23 2.10
C ASN A 171 -13.73 -8.17 2.34
N GLY A 172 -13.36 -6.88 2.27
CA GLY A 172 -14.29 -5.78 2.43
C GLY A 172 -15.36 -5.74 1.33
N PHE A 173 -14.99 -5.92 0.06
CA PHE A 173 -15.96 -5.98 -1.03
C PHE A 173 -16.94 -7.13 -0.86
N LYS A 174 -16.48 -8.31 -0.41
CA LYS A 174 -17.39 -9.43 -0.09
C LYS A 174 -18.42 -9.07 0.98
N LYS A 175 -18.03 -8.29 2.01
CA LYS A 175 -18.97 -7.80 3.04
C LYS A 175 -20.05 -6.86 2.48
N HIS A 176 -19.73 -6.17 1.38
CA HIS A 176 -20.66 -5.30 0.66
C HIS A 176 -21.39 -6.00 -0.51
N ASN A 177 -21.28 -7.33 -0.63
CA ASN A 177 -21.83 -8.11 -1.75
C ASN A 177 -21.34 -7.64 -3.13
N LEU A 178 -20.11 -7.17 -3.20
CA LEU A 178 -19.43 -6.73 -4.42
C LEU A 178 -18.28 -7.68 -4.76
N ASN A 179 -17.95 -7.76 -6.05
CA ASN A 179 -16.83 -8.58 -6.52
C ASN A 179 -16.09 -7.88 -7.68
N PRO A 180 -15.58 -6.64 -7.51
CA PRO A 180 -14.75 -6.03 -8.54
C PRO A 180 -13.46 -6.84 -8.72
N GLN A 181 -12.93 -6.85 -9.95
CA GLN A 181 -11.65 -7.47 -10.24
C GLN A 181 -10.53 -6.82 -9.42
N ILE A 182 -9.74 -7.60 -8.72
CA ILE A 182 -8.55 -7.14 -8.00
C ILE A 182 -7.32 -7.35 -8.87
N HIS A 183 -6.71 -6.27 -9.32
CA HIS A 183 -5.46 -6.30 -10.07
C HIS A 183 -4.31 -5.83 -9.18
N ILE A 184 -3.35 -6.71 -8.92
CA ILE A 184 -2.12 -6.33 -8.23
C ILE A 184 -1.08 -5.86 -9.24
N VAL A 185 -0.34 -4.80 -8.88
CA VAL A 185 0.74 -4.27 -9.70
C VAL A 185 2.04 -4.33 -8.92
N GLN A 186 3.02 -5.00 -9.50
CA GLN A 186 4.33 -5.25 -8.93
C GLN A 186 5.43 -4.78 -9.88
N THR A 187 6.68 -4.94 -9.48
CA THR A 187 7.85 -4.46 -10.24
C THR A 187 8.72 -5.62 -10.67
N PRO A 188 9.58 -5.46 -11.69
CA PRO A 188 10.55 -6.47 -12.08
C PRO A 188 11.49 -6.88 -10.94
N ALA A 189 11.78 -5.95 -10.01
CA ALA A 189 12.63 -6.18 -8.84
C ALA A 189 11.95 -7.01 -7.74
N CYS A 190 10.62 -7.02 -7.69
CA CYS A 190 9.88 -7.66 -6.59
C CYS A 190 8.43 -7.98 -7.02
N HIS A 191 8.17 -9.25 -7.36
CA HIS A 191 6.85 -9.74 -7.79
C HIS A 191 6.56 -11.17 -7.29
N PRO A 192 6.56 -11.42 -5.96
CA PRO A 192 6.45 -12.77 -5.40
C PRO A 192 5.11 -13.45 -5.67
N PHE A 193 4.12 -12.75 -6.18
CA PHE A 193 2.79 -13.27 -6.50
C PHE A 193 2.60 -13.57 -7.99
N ILE A 194 3.59 -13.27 -8.82
CA ILE A 194 3.58 -13.49 -10.26
C ILE A 194 4.77 -14.40 -10.60
N ASP A 195 4.51 -15.48 -11.32
CA ASP A 195 5.56 -16.41 -11.75
C ASP A 195 6.29 -15.83 -12.97
N SER A 196 7.42 -15.20 -12.71
CA SER A 196 8.28 -14.57 -13.72
C SER A 196 9.69 -14.38 -13.13
N PRO A 197 10.75 -14.35 -13.96
CA PRO A 197 12.10 -14.05 -13.49
C PRO A 197 12.21 -12.65 -12.90
N ILE A 198 12.94 -12.51 -11.78
CA ILE A 198 13.27 -11.20 -11.20
C ILE A 198 14.34 -10.54 -12.06
N THR A 199 14.10 -9.32 -12.51
CA THR A 199 15.01 -8.58 -13.38
C THR A 199 15.15 -7.14 -12.93
N GLY A 200 16.38 -6.68 -12.74
CA GLY A 200 16.72 -5.27 -12.53
C GLY A 200 16.20 -4.61 -11.25
N PRO A 201 16.58 -3.37 -11.01
CA PRO A 201 16.02 -2.50 -9.97
C PRO A 201 14.67 -1.92 -10.41
N SER A 202 13.98 -1.19 -9.51
CA SER A 202 12.82 -0.37 -9.84
C SER A 202 12.79 0.93 -9.04
N ALA A 203 12.35 2.01 -9.68
CA ALA A 203 12.06 3.30 -9.06
C ALA A 203 10.93 3.20 -8.03
N ALA A 204 10.03 2.22 -8.15
CA ALA A 204 8.98 1.94 -7.19
C ALA A 204 9.53 1.16 -5.97
N ASN A 205 10.39 1.79 -5.23
CA ASN A 205 11.25 1.23 -4.18
C ASN A 205 10.54 0.83 -2.86
N ALA A 206 9.24 1.01 -2.75
CA ALA A 206 8.44 0.50 -1.62
C ALA A 206 7.89 -0.92 -1.87
N ILE A 207 8.03 -1.47 -3.07
CA ILE A 207 7.66 -2.84 -3.39
C ILE A 207 8.87 -3.73 -3.10
N VAL A 208 8.96 -4.28 -1.87
CA VAL A 208 10.20 -4.89 -1.34
C VAL A 208 10.04 -6.26 -0.67
N ASP A 209 8.83 -6.76 -0.52
CA ASP A 209 8.59 -8.06 0.11
C ASP A 209 8.83 -9.20 -0.88
N LYS A 210 10.09 -9.61 -1.02
CA LYS A 210 10.53 -10.67 -1.95
C LYS A 210 9.94 -12.05 -1.64
N ILE A 211 9.55 -12.29 -0.38
CA ILE A 211 8.89 -13.53 0.05
C ILE A 211 7.39 -13.24 0.15
N GLY A 212 6.61 -13.84 -0.71
CA GLY A 212 5.15 -13.68 -0.71
C GLY A 212 4.48 -14.44 0.45
N LEU A 213 4.65 -13.94 1.69
CA LEU A 213 4.10 -14.62 2.90
C LEU A 213 2.57 -14.74 2.87
N ARG A 214 1.90 -13.92 2.06
CA ARG A 214 0.46 -13.98 1.79
C ARG A 214 0.12 -14.59 0.42
N LYS A 215 1.05 -15.37 -0.18
CA LYS A 215 0.92 -15.84 -1.57
C LYS A 215 -0.40 -16.58 -1.80
N GLU A 216 -0.74 -17.53 -0.96
CA GLU A 216 -1.97 -18.31 -1.08
C GLU A 216 -3.22 -17.41 -1.06
N GLY A 217 -3.34 -16.53 -0.07
CA GLY A 217 -4.47 -15.61 0.05
C GLY A 217 -4.56 -14.59 -1.10
N VAL A 218 -3.41 -14.09 -1.59
CA VAL A 218 -3.38 -13.18 -2.74
C VAL A 218 -3.78 -13.90 -4.02
N LEU A 219 -3.25 -15.09 -4.29
CA LEU A 219 -3.62 -15.87 -5.47
C LEU A 219 -5.10 -16.26 -5.45
N LYS A 220 -5.63 -16.63 -4.26
CA LYS A 220 -7.07 -16.85 -4.10
C LYS A 220 -7.87 -15.58 -4.39
N THR A 221 -7.45 -14.42 -3.88
CA THR A 221 -8.07 -13.12 -4.16
C THR A 221 -8.14 -12.84 -5.66
N LEU A 222 -7.04 -13.01 -6.38
CA LEU A 222 -6.99 -12.80 -7.83
C LEU A 222 -7.95 -13.75 -8.57
N LYS A 223 -7.89 -15.04 -8.25
CA LYS A 223 -8.75 -16.07 -8.86
C LYS A 223 -10.24 -15.77 -8.64
N ASP A 224 -10.63 -15.54 -7.40
CA ASP A 224 -12.04 -15.39 -7.01
C ASP A 224 -12.66 -14.07 -7.50
N SER A 225 -11.84 -13.01 -7.64
CA SER A 225 -12.27 -11.72 -8.19
C SER A 225 -12.22 -11.67 -9.73
N GLY A 226 -11.60 -12.65 -10.38
CA GLY A 226 -11.32 -12.60 -11.80
C GLY A 226 -10.27 -11.56 -12.21
N GLY A 227 -9.47 -11.08 -11.26
CA GLY A 227 -8.38 -10.14 -11.51
C GLY A 227 -7.06 -10.80 -11.89
N ARG A 228 -5.98 -10.00 -11.95
CA ARG A 228 -4.67 -10.47 -12.40
C ARG A 228 -3.51 -9.69 -11.76
N GLY A 229 -2.31 -10.30 -11.76
CA GLY A 229 -1.04 -9.64 -11.48
C GLY A 229 -0.41 -9.02 -12.73
N TRP A 230 0.19 -7.85 -12.57
CA TRP A 230 0.90 -7.09 -13.61
C TRP A 230 2.30 -6.74 -13.13
N ILE A 231 3.31 -6.90 -13.98
CA ILE A 231 4.69 -6.45 -13.74
C ILE A 231 4.90 -5.21 -14.58
N VAL A 232 5.20 -4.10 -13.94
CA VAL A 232 5.36 -2.78 -14.57
C VAL A 232 6.82 -2.36 -14.46
N PHE A 233 7.42 -1.99 -15.59
CA PHE A 233 8.79 -1.51 -15.70
C PHE A 233 8.87 0.01 -15.49
N ASP A 234 10.06 0.51 -15.21
CA ASP A 234 10.28 1.93 -14.91
C ASP A 234 9.94 2.85 -16.10
N GLU A 235 10.14 2.37 -17.33
CA GLU A 235 9.75 3.09 -18.56
C GLU A 235 8.23 3.33 -18.59
N GLU A 236 7.43 2.34 -18.21
CA GLU A 236 5.97 2.47 -18.15
C GLU A 236 5.53 3.46 -17.07
N ILE A 237 6.25 3.50 -15.92
CA ILE A 237 6.03 4.49 -14.86
C ILE A 237 6.32 5.90 -15.40
N HIS A 238 7.44 6.08 -16.08
CA HIS A 238 7.82 7.36 -16.67
C HIS A 238 6.84 7.82 -17.75
N ASP A 239 6.34 6.90 -18.58
CA ASP A 239 5.33 7.19 -19.59
C ASP A 239 4.02 7.69 -18.96
N ILE A 240 3.58 7.09 -17.84
CA ILE A 240 2.41 7.59 -17.12
C ILE A 240 2.64 8.99 -16.58
N LYS A 241 3.80 9.26 -15.96
CA LYS A 241 4.11 10.59 -15.43
C LYS A 241 4.15 11.66 -16.53
N ARG A 242 4.73 11.35 -17.68
CA ARG A 242 4.72 12.21 -18.85
C ARG A 242 3.30 12.46 -19.35
N LYS A 243 2.46 11.42 -19.52
CA LYS A 243 1.06 11.58 -19.91
C LYS A 243 0.28 12.48 -18.96
N LEU A 244 0.48 12.33 -17.66
CA LEU A 244 -0.17 13.18 -16.64
C LEU A 244 0.24 14.65 -16.79
N PHE A 245 1.51 14.90 -17.09
CA PHE A 245 2.00 16.24 -17.39
C PHE A 245 1.37 16.82 -18.68
N ASP A 246 1.34 16.03 -19.76
CA ASP A 246 0.83 16.44 -21.09
C ASP A 246 -0.66 16.81 -21.06
N ILE A 247 -1.45 16.17 -20.18
CA ILE A 247 -2.88 16.47 -20.00
C ILE A 247 -3.16 17.55 -18.95
N ASN A 248 -2.13 18.25 -18.47
CA ASN A 248 -2.20 19.27 -17.41
C ASN A 248 -2.75 18.76 -16.05
N GLU A 249 -2.48 17.51 -15.72
CA GLU A 249 -2.73 16.93 -14.39
C GLU A 249 -1.44 17.00 -13.55
N THR A 250 -0.89 18.22 -13.37
CA THR A 250 0.44 18.46 -12.81
C THR A 250 0.58 17.99 -11.38
N GLU A 251 -0.47 18.07 -10.55
CA GLU A 251 -0.47 17.51 -9.20
C GLU A 251 -0.26 16.01 -9.23
N LEU A 252 -0.94 15.30 -10.14
CA LEU A 252 -0.81 13.85 -10.31
C LEU A 252 0.51 13.46 -10.97
N ALA A 253 1.10 14.31 -11.79
CA ALA A 253 2.41 14.04 -12.39
C ALA A 253 3.53 13.94 -11.33
N ASN A 254 3.33 14.56 -10.16
CA ASN A 254 4.26 14.55 -9.03
C ASN A 254 4.04 13.40 -8.04
N ILE A 255 3.09 12.47 -8.29
CA ILE A 255 2.94 11.28 -7.43
C ILE A 255 4.21 10.42 -7.44
N SER A 256 4.44 9.66 -6.35
CA SER A 256 5.58 8.75 -6.28
C SER A 256 5.52 7.66 -7.35
N ALA A 257 6.67 7.11 -7.73
CA ALA A 257 6.74 5.96 -8.62
C ALA A 257 5.89 4.77 -8.09
N ASN A 258 5.87 4.57 -6.77
CA ASN A 258 5.05 3.56 -6.13
C ASN A 258 3.54 3.75 -6.38
N SER A 259 3.08 5.00 -6.40
CA SER A 259 1.67 5.34 -6.67
C SER A 259 1.33 5.25 -8.15
N ALA A 260 2.25 5.65 -9.03
CA ALA A 260 2.08 5.59 -10.49
C ALA A 260 1.93 4.15 -11.01
N LEU A 261 2.42 3.14 -10.26
CA LEU A 261 2.27 1.72 -10.61
C LEU A 261 0.82 1.32 -10.90
N SER A 262 -0.15 1.81 -10.12
CA SER A 262 -1.55 1.43 -10.34
C SER A 262 -2.08 1.89 -11.71
N ILE A 263 -1.69 3.10 -12.11
CA ILE A 263 -2.08 3.67 -13.42
C ILE A 263 -1.34 2.96 -14.56
N ALA A 264 -0.05 2.68 -14.37
CA ALA A 264 0.75 1.95 -15.36
C ALA A 264 0.25 0.51 -15.54
N GLY A 265 -0.13 -0.17 -14.46
CA GLY A 265 -0.77 -1.50 -14.54
C GLY A 265 -2.11 -1.48 -15.29
N LEU A 266 -2.92 -0.44 -15.08
CA LEU A 266 -4.15 -0.24 -15.87
C LEU A 266 -3.83 -0.01 -17.34
N ALA A 267 -2.84 0.84 -17.66
CA ALA A 267 -2.41 1.07 -19.05
C ALA A 267 -1.94 -0.22 -19.73
N GLN A 268 -1.16 -1.04 -19.01
CA GLN A 268 -0.71 -2.34 -19.49
C GLN A 268 -1.89 -3.31 -19.72
N ALA A 269 -2.89 -3.32 -18.82
CA ALA A 269 -4.09 -4.11 -18.98
C ALA A 269 -4.87 -3.72 -20.25
N ILE A 270 -5.06 -2.43 -20.48
CA ILE A 270 -5.74 -1.90 -21.70
C ILE A 270 -4.96 -2.30 -22.95
N LYS A 271 -3.64 -2.13 -22.97
CA LYS A 271 -2.75 -2.52 -24.07
C LYS A 271 -2.84 -4.02 -24.39
N ASN A 272 -3.06 -4.85 -23.35
CA ASN A 272 -3.27 -6.29 -23.49
C ASN A 272 -4.74 -6.66 -23.76
N ASN A 273 -5.57 -5.74 -24.21
CA ASN A 273 -6.97 -5.93 -24.56
C ASN A 273 -7.87 -6.40 -23.39
N TRP A 274 -7.47 -6.14 -22.14
CA TRP A 274 -8.34 -6.41 -21.00
C TRP A 274 -9.55 -5.48 -21.02
N ARG A 275 -10.73 -6.01 -20.80
CA ARG A 275 -11.99 -5.27 -20.88
C ARG A 275 -12.61 -5.10 -19.50
N PHE A 276 -13.18 -3.91 -19.27
CA PHE A 276 -13.90 -3.58 -18.03
C PHE A 276 -15.33 -3.18 -18.37
N ASN A 277 -16.30 -3.80 -17.67
CA ASN A 277 -17.74 -3.56 -17.88
C ASN A 277 -18.28 -2.41 -17.00
N GLY A 278 -17.42 -1.64 -16.36
CA GLY A 278 -17.78 -0.56 -15.46
C GLY A 278 -16.55 0.25 -15.04
N PRO A 279 -16.71 1.18 -14.10
CA PRO A 279 -15.64 2.02 -13.60
C PRO A 279 -14.45 1.23 -13.04
N VAL A 280 -13.26 1.83 -13.18
CA VAL A 280 -12.00 1.29 -12.66
C VAL A 280 -11.43 2.27 -11.63
N VAL A 281 -10.84 1.75 -10.56
CA VAL A 281 -10.11 2.54 -9.56
C VAL A 281 -8.62 2.24 -9.63
N CYS A 282 -7.79 3.27 -9.64
CA CYS A 282 -6.36 3.18 -9.38
C CYS A 282 -6.06 3.75 -7.98
N LEU A 283 -5.33 2.97 -7.15
CA LEU A 283 -4.94 3.41 -5.82
C LEU A 283 -3.64 4.22 -5.86
N ILE A 284 -3.71 5.48 -5.44
CA ILE A 284 -2.56 6.36 -5.25
C ILE A 284 -2.11 6.20 -3.80
N THR A 285 -1.13 5.33 -3.56
CA THR A 285 -0.89 4.70 -2.25
C THR A 285 -0.13 5.54 -1.24
N GLY A 286 0.60 6.56 -1.68
CA GLY A 286 1.41 7.42 -0.80
C GLY A 286 2.35 8.33 -1.59
N ARG A 287 2.98 9.23 -0.85
CA ARG A 287 3.98 10.19 -1.35
C ARG A 287 5.34 9.55 -1.49
#